data_cdbf02e575eb56e9b398b85f61bbb9ed
#
_entry.id   cdbf02e575eb56e9b398b85f61bbb9ed
#
_cell.length_a   1.000
_cell.length_b   1.000
_cell.length_c   1.000
_cell.angle_alpha   90.00
_cell.angle_beta   90.00
_cell.angle_gamma   90.00
#
_symmetry.space_group_name_H-M   'P 1'
#
loop_
_entity.id
_entity.type
_entity.pdbx_description
1 polymer ?
#
loop_
_entity_poly.entity_id
_entity_poly.type
_entity_poly.pdbx_seq_one_letter_code
_entity_poly.pdbx_strand_id
1 'polypeptide(L)'
;MTESAATQKSLMPLFEAALPRMRCFLTSASGWRADILNIGPDNPPEPRWNQDWFPRLDALAAYVMVRRAQPARIIEVGAGHSTRFLARAIRDGNLPTRFTSIDPQPRATLSGFDVLTKP
;
A
#
# COMPACT_ATOMS: atom_id res chain seq x y z
N MET A 1 -26.48 17.43 0.87
CA MET A 1 -25.23 18.12 1.24
C MET A 1 -25.02 18.29 2.76
N THR A 2 -26.06 18.33 3.57
CA THR A 2 -25.97 18.50 5.05
C THR A 2 -25.55 17.23 5.79
N GLU A 3 -25.89 16.04 5.30
CA GLU A 3 -25.51 14.76 5.91
C GLU A 3 -24.00 14.47 5.88
N SER A 4 -23.33 14.82 4.79
CA SER A 4 -21.88 14.61 4.62
C SER A 4 -21.06 15.45 5.60
N ALA A 5 -21.45 16.69 5.85
CA ALA A 5 -20.73 17.58 6.78
C ALA A 5 -20.94 17.18 8.26
N ALA A 6 -22.13 16.68 8.61
CA ALA A 6 -22.43 16.17 9.94
C ALA A 6 -21.66 14.87 10.22
N THR A 7 -21.58 13.97 9.24
CA THR A 7 -20.80 12.73 9.35
C THR A 7 -19.31 12.99 9.48
N GLN A 8 -18.75 13.94 8.74
CA GLN A 8 -17.36 14.34 8.87
C GLN A 8 -17.06 14.91 10.28
N LYS A 9 -17.93 15.76 10.82
CA LYS A 9 -17.77 16.31 12.18
C LYS A 9 -17.79 15.21 13.25
N SER A 10 -18.60 14.16 13.06
CA SER A 10 -18.69 13.05 14.01
C SER A 10 -17.45 12.15 14.01
N LEU A 11 -16.70 12.10 12.90
CA LEU A 11 -15.48 11.29 12.76
C LEU A 11 -14.22 12.04 13.22
N MET A 12 -14.23 13.36 13.27
CA MET A 12 -13.07 14.18 13.63
C MET A 12 -12.41 13.77 14.96
N PRO A 13 -13.16 13.54 16.05
CA PRO A 13 -12.56 13.10 17.31
C PRO A 13 -11.79 11.77 17.18
N LEU A 14 -12.25 10.85 16.33
CA LEU A 14 -11.56 9.58 16.09
C LEU A 14 -10.22 9.80 15.36
N PHE A 15 -10.22 10.66 14.36
CA PHE A 15 -8.98 11.03 13.66
C PHE A 15 -8.00 11.76 14.56
N GLU A 16 -8.47 12.73 15.34
CA GLU A 16 -7.63 13.46 16.28
C GLU A 16 -7.00 12.53 17.32
N ALA A 17 -7.76 11.58 17.86
CA ALA A 17 -7.26 10.58 18.80
C ALA A 17 -6.24 9.62 18.13
N ALA A 18 -6.33 9.40 16.82
CA ALA A 18 -5.42 8.54 16.08
C ALA A 18 -4.12 9.25 15.64
N LEU A 19 -4.09 10.58 15.58
CA LEU A 19 -2.95 11.36 15.07
C LEU A 19 -1.59 10.96 15.68
N PRO A 20 -1.43 10.77 16.99
CA PRO A 20 -0.14 10.39 17.55
C PRO A 20 0.36 9.04 17.01
N ARG A 21 -0.55 8.08 16.85
CA ARG A 21 -0.22 6.74 16.28
C ARG A 21 0.11 6.83 14.80
N MET A 22 -0.62 7.66 14.05
CA MET A 22 -0.36 7.91 12.63
C MET A 22 1.02 8.54 12.42
N ARG A 23 1.37 9.54 13.22
CA ARG A 23 2.70 10.17 13.20
C ARG A 23 3.80 9.17 13.53
N CYS A 24 3.63 8.39 14.59
CA CYS A 24 4.59 7.34 14.96
C CYS A 24 4.77 6.33 13.83
N PHE A 25 3.68 5.90 13.19
CA PHE A 25 3.70 5.01 12.05
C PHE A 25 4.50 5.60 10.88
N LEU A 26 4.21 6.83 10.48
CA LEU A 26 4.90 7.50 9.37
C LEU A 26 6.39 7.75 9.68
N THR A 27 6.69 8.14 10.92
CA THR A 27 8.08 8.33 11.36
C THR A 27 8.88 7.02 11.26
N SER A 28 8.24 5.88 11.50
CA SER A 28 8.90 4.57 11.38
C SER A 28 9.38 4.26 9.95
N ALA A 29 8.85 4.94 8.94
CA ALA A 29 9.29 4.81 7.55
C ALA A 29 10.80 5.11 7.38
N SER A 30 11.36 5.95 8.24
CA SER A 30 12.79 6.26 8.23
C SER A 30 13.69 5.03 8.38
N GLY A 31 13.20 3.97 9.03
CA GLY A 31 13.92 2.70 9.17
C GLY A 31 14.13 1.96 7.84
N TRP A 32 13.37 2.31 6.81
CA TRP A 32 13.47 1.71 5.46
C TRP A 32 13.79 2.76 4.39
N ARG A 33 14.36 3.89 4.80
CA ARG A 33 14.61 5.02 3.91
C ARG A 33 15.39 4.62 2.65
N ALA A 34 16.42 3.80 2.77
CA ALA A 34 17.24 3.39 1.63
C ALA A 34 16.42 2.59 0.61
N ASP A 35 15.62 1.62 1.07
CA ASP A 35 14.76 0.83 0.20
C ASP A 35 13.69 1.70 -0.49
N ILE A 36 13.06 2.59 0.29
CA ILE A 36 12.02 3.50 -0.20
C ILE A 36 12.56 4.44 -1.29
N LEU A 37 13.74 5.01 -1.08
CA LEU A 37 14.38 5.90 -2.05
C LEU A 37 14.87 5.15 -3.29
N ASN A 38 15.09 3.85 -3.20
CA ASN A 38 15.46 3.01 -4.31
C ASN A 38 14.28 2.55 -5.19
N ILE A 39 13.05 2.90 -4.80
CA ILE A 39 11.88 2.75 -5.68
C ILE A 39 11.99 3.82 -6.76
N GLY A 40 12.26 3.37 -7.96
CA GLY A 40 12.78 4.21 -9.01
C GLY A 40 11.78 4.60 -10.09
N PRO A 41 12.29 4.79 -11.31
CA PRO A 41 11.51 5.25 -12.46
C PRO A 41 10.52 4.18 -12.94
N ASP A 42 9.76 4.56 -13.96
CA ASP A 42 8.78 3.69 -14.60
C ASP A 42 9.44 2.47 -15.24
N ASN A 43 9.32 1.34 -14.59
CA ASN A 43 9.84 0.05 -15.03
C ASN A 43 8.88 -1.08 -14.62
N PRO A 44 7.74 -1.24 -15.30
CA PRO A 44 6.76 -2.28 -14.96
C PRO A 44 7.37 -3.70 -14.98
N PRO A 45 7.03 -4.55 -14.01
CA PRO A 45 5.99 -4.42 -12.98
C PRO A 45 6.48 -3.75 -11.67
N GLU A 46 7.63 -3.13 -11.66
CA GLU A 46 8.13 -2.42 -10.47
C GLU A 46 7.23 -1.25 -10.09
N PRO A 47 7.10 -0.92 -8.79
CA PRO A 47 6.35 0.24 -8.36
C PRO A 47 7.05 1.55 -8.76
N ARG A 48 6.26 2.61 -8.91
CA ARG A 48 6.74 3.97 -9.13
C ARG A 48 5.96 4.96 -8.29
N TRP A 49 6.61 6.01 -7.84
CA TRP A 49 5.98 7.06 -7.04
C TRP A 49 5.09 7.98 -7.87
N ASN A 50 5.45 8.23 -9.12
CA ASN A 50 4.71 9.11 -10.01
C ASN A 50 3.59 8.33 -10.71
N GLN A 51 2.45 8.23 -10.05
CA GLN A 51 1.22 7.66 -10.56
C GLN A 51 0.03 8.17 -9.73
N ASP A 52 -1.17 8.23 -10.29
CA ASP A 52 -2.32 8.91 -9.69
C ASP A 52 -3.30 7.97 -8.97
N TRP A 53 -3.20 6.66 -9.22
CA TRP A 53 -4.17 5.68 -8.71
C TRP A 53 -3.94 5.26 -7.26
N PHE A 54 -2.70 5.28 -6.82
CA PHE A 54 -2.28 4.91 -5.47
C PHE A 54 -1.19 5.87 -5.01
N PRO A 55 -1.59 7.13 -4.70
CA PRO A 55 -0.63 8.22 -4.55
C PRO A 55 0.24 8.08 -3.32
N ARG A 56 1.36 8.69 -3.40
CA ARG A 56 2.51 8.83 -2.49
C ARG A 56 2.31 8.34 -1.06
N LEU A 57 1.39 8.93 -0.30
CA LEU A 57 1.20 8.59 1.13
C LEU A 57 0.55 7.21 1.29
N ASP A 58 -0.40 6.86 0.45
CA ASP A 58 -1.05 5.55 0.47
C ASP A 58 -0.04 4.45 0.13
N ALA A 59 0.78 4.69 -0.88
CA ALA A 59 1.83 3.77 -1.30
C ALA A 59 2.90 3.59 -0.21
N LEU A 60 3.33 4.69 0.42
CA LEU A 60 4.27 4.66 1.53
C LEU A 60 3.68 3.90 2.73
N ALA A 61 2.44 4.18 3.07
CA ALA A 61 1.77 3.53 4.19
C ALA A 61 1.63 2.02 3.96
N ALA A 62 1.23 1.59 2.76
CA ALA A 62 1.14 0.18 2.41
C ALA A 62 2.51 -0.53 2.51
N TYR A 63 3.56 0.08 1.97
CA TYR A 63 4.92 -0.44 2.06
C TYR A 63 5.38 -0.61 3.51
N VAL A 64 5.25 0.45 4.31
CA VAL A 64 5.66 0.46 5.73
C VAL A 64 4.84 -0.54 6.54
N MET A 65 3.55 -0.67 6.26
CA MET A 65 2.68 -1.61 6.95
C MET A 65 3.15 -3.05 6.76
N VAL A 66 3.49 -3.44 5.55
CA VAL A 66 4.03 -4.78 5.26
C VAL A 66 5.37 -5.01 5.95
N ARG A 67 6.29 -4.03 5.85
CA ARG A 67 7.62 -4.13 6.47
C ARG A 67 7.56 -4.23 8.00
N ARG A 68 6.61 -3.55 8.64
CA ARG A 68 6.42 -3.60 10.09
C ARG A 68 5.71 -4.87 10.55
N ALA A 69 4.59 -5.19 9.91
CA ALA A 69 3.74 -6.30 10.33
C ALA A 69 4.32 -7.67 9.96
N GLN A 70 5.12 -7.73 8.89
CA GLN A 70 5.68 -8.97 8.35
C GLN A 70 4.61 -10.09 8.26
N PRO A 71 3.49 -9.85 7.59
CA PRO A 71 2.36 -10.76 7.60
C PRO A 71 2.71 -12.08 6.92
N ALA A 72 2.19 -13.20 7.43
CA ALA A 72 2.34 -14.50 6.78
C ALA A 72 1.54 -14.58 5.46
N ARG A 73 0.46 -13.79 5.36
CA ARG A 73 -0.42 -13.76 4.19
C ARG A 73 -0.95 -12.36 3.93
N ILE A 74 -1.00 -11.99 2.66
CA ILE A 74 -1.72 -10.81 2.17
C ILE A 74 -2.74 -11.28 1.13
N ILE A 75 -3.97 -10.81 1.26
CA ILE A 75 -5.02 -10.94 0.23
C ILE A 75 -5.46 -9.54 -0.13
N GLU A 76 -5.36 -9.21 -1.40
CA GLU A 76 -5.78 -7.93 -1.97
C GLU A 76 -6.99 -8.14 -2.88
N VAL A 77 -7.99 -7.28 -2.76
CA VAL A 77 -9.12 -7.24 -3.69
C VAL A 77 -8.99 -6.00 -4.55
N GLY A 78 -8.88 -6.21 -5.85
CA GLY A 78 -8.49 -5.17 -6.80
C GLY A 78 -6.97 -5.07 -6.94
N ALA A 79 -6.45 -5.39 -8.12
CA ALA A 79 -5.01 -5.40 -8.40
C ALA A 79 -4.58 -4.17 -9.21
N GLY A 80 -3.45 -3.59 -8.85
CA GLY A 80 -2.96 -2.41 -9.55
C GLY A 80 -1.62 -1.90 -9.02
N HIS A 81 -1.47 -0.60 -8.88
CA HIS A 81 -0.26 -0.01 -8.32
C HIS A 81 -0.01 -0.42 -6.87
N SER A 82 -1.06 -0.60 -6.07
CA SER A 82 -0.95 -1.13 -4.71
C SER A 82 -0.28 -2.51 -4.67
N THR A 83 -0.66 -3.41 -5.58
CA THR A 83 -0.06 -4.75 -5.72
C THR A 83 1.46 -4.66 -5.85
N ARG A 84 1.94 -3.73 -6.68
CA ARG A 84 3.38 -3.53 -6.92
C ARG A 84 4.12 -3.06 -5.66
N PHE A 85 3.54 -2.15 -4.89
CA PHE A 85 4.14 -1.67 -3.63
C PHE A 85 4.14 -2.75 -2.55
N LEU A 86 3.06 -3.51 -2.42
CA LEU A 86 2.99 -4.63 -1.48
C LEU A 86 4.03 -5.70 -1.81
N ALA A 87 4.13 -6.10 -3.08
CA ALA A 87 5.11 -7.07 -3.56
C ALA A 87 6.55 -6.57 -3.37
N ARG A 88 6.79 -5.28 -3.62
CA ARG A 88 8.10 -4.66 -3.38
C ARG A 88 8.50 -4.71 -1.91
N ALA A 89 7.59 -4.40 -1.00
CA ALA A 89 7.84 -4.46 0.43
C ALA A 89 8.16 -5.89 0.92
N ILE A 90 7.47 -6.89 0.38
CA ILE A 90 7.75 -8.31 0.65
C ILE A 90 9.17 -8.66 0.20
N ARG A 91 9.54 -8.31 -1.02
CA ARG A 91 10.86 -8.59 -1.60
C ARG A 91 11.98 -7.90 -0.84
N ASP A 92 11.86 -6.60 -0.61
CA ASP A 92 12.88 -5.82 0.10
C ASP A 92 13.08 -6.29 1.55
N GLY A 93 12.02 -6.80 2.17
CA GLY A 93 12.06 -7.41 3.50
C GLY A 93 12.50 -8.86 3.52
N ASN A 94 12.69 -9.49 2.35
CA ASN A 94 12.90 -10.93 2.22
C ASN A 94 11.88 -11.73 3.06
N LEU A 95 10.60 -11.33 2.98
CA LEU A 95 9.55 -11.89 3.82
C LEU A 95 8.96 -13.17 3.20
N PRO A 96 8.67 -14.20 4.01
CA PRO A 96 8.01 -15.43 3.54
C PRO A 96 6.50 -15.24 3.38
N THR A 97 6.07 -14.05 3.02
CA THR A 97 4.66 -13.67 2.87
C THR A 97 4.06 -14.30 1.61
N ARG A 98 2.95 -15.02 1.76
CA ARG A 98 2.13 -15.43 0.63
C ARG A 98 1.22 -14.27 0.23
N PHE A 99 1.33 -13.82 -1.02
CA PHE A 99 0.55 -12.70 -1.54
C PHE A 99 -0.33 -13.14 -2.69
N THR A 100 -1.63 -12.90 -2.59
CA THR A 100 -2.62 -13.18 -3.62
C THR A 100 -3.46 -11.95 -3.87
N SER A 101 -3.57 -11.54 -5.13
CA SER A 101 -4.45 -10.45 -5.57
C SER A 101 -5.64 -11.04 -6.33
N ILE A 102 -6.82 -10.50 -6.10
CA ILE A 102 -8.08 -10.95 -6.73
C ILE A 102 -8.61 -9.80 -7.56
N ASP A 103 -8.55 -9.91 -8.88
CA ASP A 103 -9.05 -8.88 -9.79
C ASP A 103 -9.43 -9.52 -11.14
N PRO A 104 -10.70 -9.45 -11.55
CA PRO A 104 -11.13 -9.99 -12.83
C PRO A 104 -10.56 -9.23 -14.03
N GLN A 105 -10.15 -7.95 -13.85
CA GLN A 105 -9.67 -7.10 -14.93
C GLN A 105 -8.61 -6.10 -14.43
N PRO A 106 -7.38 -6.56 -14.13
CA PRO A 106 -6.31 -5.68 -13.67
C PRO A 106 -5.99 -4.57 -14.67
N ARG A 107 -5.87 -3.33 -14.16
CA ARG A 107 -5.56 -2.15 -14.99
C ARG A 107 -4.07 -1.88 -15.16
N ALA A 108 -3.24 -2.48 -14.32
CA ALA A 108 -1.79 -2.31 -14.37
C ALA A 108 -1.10 -3.57 -14.89
N THR A 109 0.10 -3.41 -15.44
CA THR A 109 0.94 -4.57 -15.78
C THR A 109 1.39 -5.27 -14.51
N LEU A 110 0.96 -6.52 -14.35
CA LEU A 110 1.17 -7.34 -13.16
C LEU A 110 1.81 -8.69 -13.50
N SER A 111 2.57 -8.76 -14.58
CA SER A 111 3.31 -9.96 -14.95
C SER A 111 4.25 -10.40 -13.83
N GLY A 112 4.22 -11.67 -13.48
CA GLY A 112 5.02 -12.22 -12.38
C GLY A 112 4.37 -12.16 -11.00
N PHE A 113 3.16 -11.61 -10.89
CA PHE A 113 2.37 -11.64 -9.65
C PHE A 113 1.29 -12.71 -9.69
N ASP A 114 0.95 -13.25 -8.51
CA ASP A 114 -0.18 -14.17 -8.34
C ASP A 114 -1.49 -13.39 -8.30
N VAL A 115 -2.11 -13.22 -9.46
CA VAL A 115 -3.37 -12.49 -9.62
C VAL A 115 -4.46 -13.45 -10.09
N LEU A 116 -5.48 -13.62 -9.27
CA LEU A 116 -6.65 -14.40 -9.63
C LEU A 116 -7.62 -13.54 -10.46
N THR A 117 -7.70 -13.83 -11.74
CA THR A 117 -8.50 -13.08 -12.73
C THR A 117 -9.85 -13.72 -13.04
N LYS A 118 -10.10 -14.92 -12.53
CA LYS A 118 -11.37 -15.63 -12.73
C LYS A 118 -12.21 -15.57 -11.47
N PRO A 119 -13.54 -15.41 -11.60
CA PRO A 119 -14.45 -15.49 -10.46
C PRO A 119 -14.47 -16.85 -9.81
#